data_13e8cc72d7b343a5db6bf56fa03f0be7
#
_entry.id   13e8cc72d7b343a5db6bf56fa03f0be7
#
_cell.length_a   1.000
_cell.length_b   1.000
_cell.length_c   1.000
_cell.angle_alpha   90.00
_cell.angle_beta   90.00
_cell.angle_gamma   90.00
#
_symmetry.space_group_name_H-M   'P 1'
#
loop_
_entity.id
_entity.type
_entity.pdbx_description
1 polymer ?
#
loop_
_entity_poly.entity_id
_entity_poly.type
_entity_poly.pdbx_seq_one_letter_code
_entity_poly.pdbx_strand_id
1 'polypeptide(L)'
;MSKITAIAVAAVVVLVVAGFVLQRSFAADNAPMPQEGQAAPTFTLPNQEGTPVDLASYKGKWVVLYFYPKDMTTGCTIEAHNFQRDLDKYKALNTVILGVSVDTVDSHKQFCTKDSLTFTLLADPDKKVVEAYGSLGNYGPMVIANRNTFLIDPDGKIVKVWTKVNPQVHSDDVLAALGQLQGKSA
;
A
#
# COMPACT_ATOMS: atom_id res chain seq x y z
N MET A 1 -47.07 30.07 10.58
CA MET A 1 -45.65 29.86 10.85
C MET A 1 -44.89 31.00 10.18
N SER A 2 -44.22 31.80 11.00
CA SER A 2 -43.60 33.07 10.57
C SER A 2 -42.41 32.83 9.65
N LYS A 3 -42.22 33.69 8.62
CA LYS A 3 -41.04 33.67 7.70
C LYS A 3 -39.71 33.70 8.46
N ILE A 4 -39.67 34.21 9.70
CA ILE A 4 -38.51 34.26 10.58
C ILE A 4 -38.11 32.85 11.07
N THR A 5 -39.06 31.95 11.32
CA THR A 5 -38.79 30.56 11.78
C THR A 5 -38.17 29.71 10.65
N ALA A 6 -38.59 29.92 9.40
CA ALA A 6 -38.03 29.22 8.25
C ALA A 6 -36.58 29.63 7.95
N ILE A 7 -36.21 30.90 8.12
CA ILE A 7 -34.84 31.39 7.92
C ILE A 7 -33.89 30.86 8.99
N ALA A 8 -34.35 30.76 10.26
CA ALA A 8 -33.53 30.23 11.36
C ALA A 8 -33.23 28.74 11.19
N VAL A 9 -34.17 27.94 10.69
CA VAL A 9 -33.98 26.51 10.45
C VAL A 9 -33.02 26.29 9.29
N ALA A 10 -33.14 27.09 8.21
CA ALA A 10 -32.23 26.98 7.06
C ALA A 10 -30.78 27.33 7.44
N ALA A 11 -30.58 28.36 8.29
CA ALA A 11 -29.24 28.76 8.73
C ALA A 11 -28.57 27.69 9.61
N VAL A 12 -29.33 27.03 10.49
CA VAL A 12 -28.83 25.94 11.35
C VAL A 12 -28.43 24.71 10.52
N VAL A 13 -29.23 24.35 9.50
CA VAL A 13 -28.91 23.22 8.61
C VAL A 13 -27.64 23.48 7.79
N VAL A 14 -27.44 24.69 7.27
CA VAL A 14 -26.24 25.07 6.54
C VAL A 14 -25.00 25.04 7.43
N LEU A 15 -25.09 25.49 8.68
CA LEU A 15 -23.96 25.44 9.62
C LEU A 15 -23.61 24.01 10.04
N VAL A 16 -24.58 23.12 10.18
CA VAL A 16 -24.34 21.72 10.51
C VAL A 16 -23.71 20.99 9.33
N VAL A 17 -24.15 21.23 8.10
CA VAL A 17 -23.55 20.62 6.90
C VAL A 17 -22.15 21.16 6.65
N ALA A 18 -21.91 22.48 6.84
CA ALA A 18 -20.58 23.08 6.72
C ALA A 18 -19.63 22.54 7.80
N GLY A 19 -20.09 22.36 9.04
CA GLY A 19 -19.33 21.74 10.13
C GLY A 19 -18.96 20.29 9.84
N PHE A 20 -19.86 19.51 9.23
CA PHE A 20 -19.61 18.11 8.86
C PHE A 20 -18.62 17.98 7.68
N VAL A 21 -18.63 18.94 6.75
CA VAL A 21 -17.68 18.98 5.62
C VAL A 21 -16.30 19.44 6.09
N LEU A 22 -16.21 20.40 7.03
CA LEU A 22 -14.92 20.84 7.59
C LEU A 22 -14.26 19.77 8.48
N GLN A 23 -15.04 18.95 9.18
CA GLN A 23 -14.47 17.87 10.01
C GLN A 23 -13.83 16.73 9.20
N ARG A 24 -14.17 16.58 7.92
CA ARG A 24 -13.51 15.59 7.04
C ARG A 24 -12.14 16.04 6.51
N SER A 25 -11.80 17.31 6.61
CA SER A 25 -10.55 17.85 6.03
C SER A 25 -9.35 17.88 6.98
N PHE A 26 -9.49 17.52 8.25
CA PHE A 26 -8.40 17.55 9.25
C PHE A 26 -7.94 16.18 9.76
N ALA A 27 -8.35 15.08 9.12
CA ALA A 27 -7.94 13.73 9.51
C ALA A 27 -6.82 13.15 8.63
N ALA A 28 -5.97 13.99 8.01
CA ALA A 28 -4.90 13.54 7.12
C ALA A 28 -3.55 13.32 7.82
N ASP A 29 -3.39 13.74 9.08
CA ASP A 29 -2.12 13.61 9.80
C ASP A 29 -2.16 12.42 10.77
N ASN A 30 -1.81 11.23 10.33
CA ASN A 30 -1.73 9.94 11.03
C ASN A 30 -2.97 9.03 10.87
N ALA A 31 -3.33 8.66 9.65
CA ALA A 31 -4.26 7.55 9.46
C ALA A 31 -3.66 6.29 10.13
N PRO A 32 -4.39 5.61 11.02
CA PRO A 32 -3.87 4.38 11.62
C PRO A 32 -3.63 3.34 10.51
N MET A 33 -2.58 2.52 10.69
CA MET A 33 -2.29 1.40 9.79
C MET A 33 -3.57 0.59 9.55
N PRO A 34 -3.97 0.36 8.30
CA PRO A 34 -5.15 -0.43 8.00
C PRO A 34 -4.98 -1.87 8.50
N GLN A 35 -6.05 -2.43 9.06
CA GLN A 35 -6.05 -3.72 9.74
C GLN A 35 -6.66 -4.81 8.87
N GLU A 36 -6.41 -6.07 9.24
CA GLU A 36 -7.07 -7.23 8.63
C GLU A 36 -8.60 -7.10 8.70
N GLY A 37 -9.28 -7.45 7.61
CA GLY A 37 -10.71 -7.31 7.42
C GLY A 37 -11.17 -5.95 6.84
N GLN A 38 -10.31 -4.93 6.83
CA GLN A 38 -10.62 -3.63 6.24
C GLN A 38 -10.37 -3.61 4.73
N ALA A 39 -11.06 -2.72 4.02
CA ALA A 39 -10.73 -2.43 2.62
C ALA A 39 -9.35 -1.79 2.53
N ALA A 40 -8.54 -2.23 1.57
CA ALA A 40 -7.26 -1.63 1.30
C ALA A 40 -7.44 -0.18 0.79
N PRO A 41 -6.73 0.82 1.34
CA PRO A 41 -6.73 2.18 0.80
C PRO A 41 -6.36 2.18 -0.68
N THR A 42 -7.20 2.79 -1.51
CA THR A 42 -6.95 2.91 -2.95
C THR A 42 -5.89 3.96 -3.24
N PHE A 43 -5.13 3.74 -4.28
CA PHE A 43 -4.11 4.69 -4.74
C PHE A 43 -3.82 4.52 -6.23
N THR A 44 -3.21 5.54 -6.82
CA THR A 44 -2.56 5.48 -8.13
C THR A 44 -1.14 6.01 -7.98
N LEU A 45 -0.13 5.19 -8.31
CA LEU A 45 1.28 5.55 -8.29
C LEU A 45 1.96 5.20 -9.61
N PRO A 46 2.99 5.93 -10.04
CA PRO A 46 3.79 5.55 -11.20
C PRO A 46 4.66 4.34 -10.88
N ASN A 47 4.77 3.40 -11.83
CA ASN A 47 5.71 2.29 -11.74
C ASN A 47 7.14 2.72 -12.19
N GLN A 48 8.07 1.76 -12.23
CA GLN A 48 9.46 1.97 -12.67
C GLN A 48 9.61 2.46 -14.12
N GLU A 49 8.55 2.39 -14.93
CA GLU A 49 8.51 2.93 -16.29
C GLU A 49 7.76 4.26 -16.38
N GLY A 50 7.32 4.83 -15.24
CA GLY A 50 6.53 6.05 -15.16
C GLY A 50 5.06 5.85 -15.52
N THR A 51 4.61 4.63 -15.76
CA THR A 51 3.22 4.33 -16.09
C THR A 51 2.37 4.32 -14.82
N PRO A 52 1.23 5.06 -14.77
CA PRO A 52 0.33 5.02 -13.63
C PRO A 52 -0.25 3.62 -13.40
N VAL A 53 -0.19 3.16 -12.16
CA VAL A 53 -0.75 1.90 -11.69
C VAL A 53 -1.77 2.19 -10.61
N ASP A 54 -3.02 1.78 -10.84
CA ASP A 54 -4.11 1.89 -9.89
C ASP A 54 -4.31 0.54 -9.18
N LEU A 55 -4.33 0.53 -7.84
CA LEU A 55 -4.59 -0.68 -7.06
C LEU A 55 -5.92 -1.34 -7.45
N ALA A 56 -6.95 -0.55 -7.77
CA ALA A 56 -8.26 -1.06 -8.16
C ALA A 56 -8.24 -1.89 -9.47
N SER A 57 -7.22 -1.70 -10.32
CA SER A 57 -7.04 -2.50 -11.55
C SER A 57 -6.70 -3.97 -11.30
N TYR A 58 -6.31 -4.32 -10.08
CA TYR A 58 -6.01 -5.69 -9.67
C TYR A 58 -7.19 -6.43 -9.04
N LYS A 59 -8.41 -5.87 -9.08
CA LYS A 59 -9.61 -6.57 -8.61
C LYS A 59 -9.72 -7.95 -9.27
N GLY A 60 -10.05 -8.96 -8.48
CA GLY A 60 -10.07 -10.37 -8.93
C GLY A 60 -8.71 -11.10 -8.80
N LYS A 61 -7.66 -10.40 -8.37
CA LYS A 61 -6.34 -10.99 -8.08
C LYS A 61 -5.97 -10.78 -6.62
N TRP A 62 -5.14 -11.64 -6.10
CA TRP A 62 -4.43 -11.41 -4.85
C TRP A 62 -3.32 -10.39 -5.08
N VAL A 63 -3.08 -9.52 -4.10
CA VAL A 63 -2.01 -8.52 -4.16
C VAL A 63 -1.15 -8.63 -2.92
N VAL A 64 0.16 -8.85 -3.12
CA VAL A 64 1.18 -8.63 -2.10
C VAL A 64 1.67 -7.20 -2.26
N LEU A 65 1.22 -6.31 -1.38
CA LEU A 65 1.65 -4.93 -1.34
C LEU A 65 2.69 -4.78 -0.23
N TYR A 66 3.97 -4.70 -0.59
CA TYR A 66 5.04 -4.57 0.39
C TYR A 66 5.71 -3.20 0.32
N PHE A 67 5.91 -2.60 1.49
CA PHE A 67 6.63 -1.34 1.67
C PHE A 67 8.05 -1.64 2.10
N TYR A 68 9.02 -0.93 1.53
CA TYR A 68 10.42 -1.11 1.85
C TYR A 68 11.17 0.23 1.95
N PRO A 69 12.23 0.33 2.77
CA PRO A 69 12.90 1.59 3.07
C PRO A 69 13.51 2.30 1.87
N LYS A 70 14.32 1.58 1.05
CA LYS A 70 15.11 2.24 0.01
C LYS A 70 15.68 1.25 -1.00
N ASP A 71 15.64 1.64 -2.29
CA ASP A 71 16.27 0.91 -3.38
C ASP A 71 17.74 0.61 -3.14
N MET A 72 18.21 -0.50 -3.68
CA MET A 72 19.63 -0.90 -3.74
C MET A 72 20.32 -1.01 -2.37
N THR A 73 19.59 -1.03 -1.25
CA THR A 73 20.12 -1.36 0.06
C THR A 73 20.13 -2.86 0.28
N THR A 74 21.07 -3.37 1.07
CA THR A 74 21.27 -4.82 1.25
C THR A 74 19.98 -5.57 1.61
N GLY A 75 19.24 -5.11 2.62
CA GLY A 75 18.02 -5.78 3.05
C GLY A 75 16.89 -5.73 2.01
N CYS A 76 16.74 -4.60 1.31
CA CYS A 76 15.72 -4.44 0.28
C CYS A 76 16.04 -5.26 -0.96
N THR A 77 17.33 -5.37 -1.34
CA THR A 77 17.77 -6.23 -2.44
C THR A 77 17.51 -7.70 -2.13
N ILE A 78 17.82 -8.17 -0.91
CA ILE A 78 17.53 -9.54 -0.49
C ILE A 78 16.03 -9.86 -0.59
N GLU A 79 15.17 -8.96 -0.08
CA GLU A 79 13.73 -9.13 -0.14
C GLU A 79 13.20 -9.17 -1.57
N ALA A 80 13.65 -8.24 -2.42
CA ALA A 80 13.27 -8.17 -3.82
C ALA A 80 13.71 -9.42 -4.60
N HIS A 81 14.93 -9.92 -4.36
CA HIS A 81 15.41 -11.15 -4.97
C HIS A 81 14.62 -12.39 -4.53
N ASN A 82 14.19 -12.47 -3.26
CA ASN A 82 13.36 -13.57 -2.79
C ASN A 82 11.97 -13.53 -3.45
N PHE A 83 11.34 -12.36 -3.58
CA PHE A 83 10.11 -12.20 -4.34
C PHE A 83 10.30 -12.52 -5.83
N GLN A 84 11.41 -12.11 -6.43
CA GLN A 84 11.73 -12.43 -7.84
C GLN A 84 11.95 -13.92 -8.04
N ARG A 85 12.68 -14.60 -7.15
CA ARG A 85 12.89 -16.05 -7.17
C ARG A 85 11.56 -16.81 -7.20
N ASP A 86 10.61 -16.36 -6.43
CA ASP A 86 9.32 -17.04 -6.21
C ASP A 86 8.18 -16.49 -7.11
N LEU A 87 8.47 -15.58 -8.03
CA LEU A 87 7.47 -14.85 -8.82
C LEU A 87 6.50 -15.79 -9.56
N ASP A 88 6.99 -16.91 -10.08
CA ASP A 88 6.14 -17.87 -10.81
C ASP A 88 5.20 -18.65 -9.88
N LYS A 89 5.60 -18.87 -8.61
CA LYS A 89 4.71 -19.43 -7.58
C LYS A 89 3.58 -18.46 -7.27
N TYR A 90 3.88 -17.15 -7.13
CA TYR A 90 2.86 -16.11 -6.94
C TYR A 90 1.89 -16.04 -8.12
N LYS A 91 2.39 -16.05 -9.36
CA LYS A 91 1.54 -16.08 -10.58
C LYS A 91 0.62 -17.30 -10.60
N ALA A 92 1.13 -18.48 -10.25
CA ALA A 92 0.33 -19.73 -10.16
C ALA A 92 -0.80 -19.65 -9.12
N LEU A 93 -0.64 -18.79 -8.11
CA LEU A 93 -1.65 -18.47 -7.09
C LEU A 93 -2.50 -17.24 -7.45
N ASN A 94 -2.53 -16.82 -8.73
CA ASN A 94 -3.24 -15.63 -9.20
C ASN A 94 -2.87 -14.37 -8.37
N THR A 95 -1.61 -14.22 -8.02
CA THR A 95 -1.11 -13.17 -7.13
C THR A 95 -0.14 -12.26 -7.85
N VAL A 96 -0.25 -10.95 -7.63
CA VAL A 96 0.70 -9.94 -8.09
C VAL A 96 1.50 -9.39 -6.91
N ILE A 97 2.73 -8.97 -7.18
CA ILE A 97 3.62 -8.33 -6.21
C ILE A 97 3.78 -6.88 -6.60
N LEU A 98 3.52 -5.98 -5.65
CA LEU A 98 3.72 -4.54 -5.78
C LEU A 98 4.63 -4.07 -4.64
N GLY A 99 5.82 -3.58 -4.98
CA GLY A 99 6.74 -2.97 -4.03
C GLY A 99 6.57 -1.46 -4.03
N VAL A 100 6.52 -0.84 -2.86
CA VAL A 100 6.36 0.62 -2.70
C VAL A 100 7.50 1.18 -1.86
N SER A 101 8.15 2.21 -2.34
CA SER A 101 9.07 3.03 -1.54
C SER A 101 8.90 4.52 -1.86
N VAL A 102 9.59 5.35 -1.09
CA VAL A 102 9.62 6.81 -1.32
C VAL A 102 10.67 7.22 -2.37
N ASP A 103 11.31 6.25 -3.01
CA ASP A 103 12.26 6.48 -4.08
C ASP A 103 11.56 6.97 -5.36
N THR A 104 12.34 7.50 -6.29
CA THR A 104 11.83 8.02 -7.57
C THR A 104 11.66 6.91 -8.60
N VAL A 105 10.89 7.19 -9.65
CA VAL A 105 10.74 6.31 -10.83
C VAL A 105 12.10 5.91 -11.40
N ASP A 106 13.03 6.87 -11.55
CA ASP A 106 14.37 6.61 -12.08
C ASP A 106 15.18 5.68 -11.18
N SER A 107 15.05 5.81 -9.84
CA SER A 107 15.69 4.92 -8.88
C SER A 107 15.15 3.50 -9.03
N HIS A 108 13.83 3.32 -9.07
CA HIS A 108 13.19 2.02 -9.30
C HIS A 108 13.62 1.38 -10.61
N LYS A 109 13.72 2.17 -11.69
CA LYS A 109 14.19 1.68 -12.98
C LYS A 109 15.62 1.16 -12.92
N GLN A 110 16.49 1.89 -12.24
CA GLN A 110 17.88 1.46 -12.01
C GLN A 110 17.93 0.18 -11.17
N PHE A 111 17.12 0.10 -10.10
CA PHE A 111 17.07 -1.07 -9.23
C PHE A 111 16.57 -2.29 -10.00
N CYS A 112 15.45 -2.18 -10.75
CA CYS A 112 14.94 -3.27 -11.58
C CYS A 112 15.98 -3.73 -12.62
N THR A 113 16.65 -2.81 -13.29
CA THR A 113 17.67 -3.14 -14.30
C THR A 113 18.86 -3.85 -13.69
N LYS A 114 19.41 -3.31 -12.59
CA LYS A 114 20.59 -3.83 -11.92
C LYS A 114 20.37 -5.23 -11.33
N ASP A 115 19.20 -5.43 -10.72
CA ASP A 115 18.89 -6.64 -9.95
C ASP A 115 17.94 -7.59 -10.70
N SER A 116 17.67 -7.32 -12.01
CA SER A 116 16.83 -8.13 -12.90
C SER A 116 15.44 -8.41 -12.33
N LEU A 117 14.83 -7.38 -11.70
CA LEU A 117 13.49 -7.47 -11.14
C LEU A 117 12.44 -7.26 -12.25
N THR A 118 11.46 -8.16 -12.33
CA THR A 118 10.42 -8.14 -13.37
C THR A 118 9.01 -7.92 -12.83
N PHE A 119 8.85 -7.82 -11.52
CA PHE A 119 7.61 -7.38 -10.89
C PHE A 119 7.57 -5.84 -10.75
N THR A 120 6.44 -5.32 -10.33
CA THR A 120 6.20 -3.86 -10.31
C THR A 120 6.73 -3.22 -9.03
N LEU A 121 7.54 -2.17 -9.18
CA LEU A 121 7.90 -1.22 -8.14
C LEU A 121 7.16 0.10 -8.37
N LEU A 122 6.65 0.71 -7.30
CA LEU A 122 5.80 1.89 -7.31
C LEU A 122 6.46 3.03 -6.53
N ALA A 123 6.61 4.18 -7.18
CA ALA A 123 7.26 5.36 -6.62
C ALA A 123 6.24 6.23 -5.86
N ASP A 124 6.47 6.47 -4.57
CA ASP A 124 5.69 7.36 -3.71
C ASP A 124 6.58 8.46 -3.06
N PRO A 125 7.24 9.33 -3.86
CA PRO A 125 8.12 10.36 -3.34
C PRO A 125 7.39 11.38 -2.44
N ASP A 126 6.08 11.55 -2.65
CA ASP A 126 5.20 12.38 -1.83
C ASP A 126 4.81 11.72 -0.51
N LYS A 127 5.09 10.43 -0.31
CA LYS A 127 4.82 9.62 0.90
C LYS A 127 3.34 9.42 1.25
N LYS A 128 2.43 9.81 0.37
CA LYS A 128 0.98 9.79 0.61
C LYS A 128 0.43 8.37 0.83
N VAL A 129 0.91 7.43 0.02
CA VAL A 129 0.48 6.03 0.11
C VAL A 129 1.17 5.34 1.29
N VAL A 130 2.46 5.61 1.50
CA VAL A 130 3.20 5.12 2.67
C VAL A 130 2.54 5.56 3.98
N GLU A 131 2.06 6.82 4.06
CA GLU A 131 1.29 7.34 5.20
C GLU A 131 -0.08 6.68 5.33
N ALA A 132 -0.84 6.58 4.24
CA ALA A 132 -2.18 5.98 4.23
C ALA A 132 -2.17 4.52 4.71
N TYR A 133 -1.06 3.81 4.51
CA TYR A 133 -0.85 2.45 5.00
C TYR A 133 -0.14 2.38 6.37
N GLY A 134 0.03 3.53 7.06
CA GLY A 134 0.70 3.57 8.35
C GLY A 134 2.13 3.02 8.31
N SER A 135 2.76 3.08 7.14
CA SER A 135 4.09 2.51 6.89
C SER A 135 5.19 3.57 6.89
N LEU A 136 4.90 4.82 7.24
CA LEU A 136 5.93 5.86 7.34
C LEU A 136 6.80 5.64 8.56
N GLY A 137 8.12 5.74 8.37
CA GLY A 137 9.12 5.60 9.41
C GLY A 137 10.07 6.80 9.46
N ASN A 138 10.44 7.20 10.69
CA ASN A 138 11.39 8.26 10.93
C ASN A 138 12.72 7.66 11.39
N TYR A 139 13.77 7.84 10.58
CA TYR A 139 15.12 7.34 10.84
C TYR A 139 16.12 8.49 10.89
N GLY A 140 16.03 9.31 11.93
CA GLY A 140 16.80 10.55 12.06
C GLY A 140 16.40 11.56 10.98
N PRO A 141 17.31 11.99 10.09
CA PRO A 141 16.99 12.93 9.02
C PRO A 141 16.19 12.29 7.86
N MET A 142 16.06 10.97 7.83
CA MET A 142 15.40 10.25 6.75
C MET A 142 13.98 9.88 7.15
N VAL A 143 13.02 10.24 6.28
CA VAL A 143 11.62 9.83 6.38
C VAL A 143 11.35 8.89 5.21
N ILE A 144 11.30 7.59 5.48
CA ILE A 144 11.22 6.50 4.51
C ILE A 144 10.18 5.47 4.95
N ALA A 145 9.86 4.51 4.09
CA ALA A 145 8.91 3.47 4.45
C ALA A 145 9.49 2.48 5.48
N ASN A 146 8.67 2.08 6.45
CA ASN A 146 8.90 0.89 7.25
C ASN A 146 8.68 -0.37 6.40
N ARG A 147 9.34 -1.47 6.78
CA ARG A 147 9.16 -2.75 6.11
C ARG A 147 7.89 -3.44 6.60
N ASN A 148 6.77 -3.10 5.97
CA ASN A 148 5.45 -3.66 6.24
C ASN A 148 4.89 -4.27 4.95
N THR A 149 4.06 -5.32 5.08
CA THR A 149 3.41 -5.96 3.94
C THR A 149 1.95 -6.22 4.23
N PHE A 150 1.13 -5.99 3.23
CA PHE A 150 -0.31 -6.21 3.25
C PHE A 150 -0.66 -7.24 2.17
N LEU A 151 -1.31 -8.32 2.57
CA LEU A 151 -1.91 -9.27 1.64
C LEU A 151 -3.35 -8.86 1.43
N ILE A 152 -3.69 -8.57 0.18
CA ILE A 152 -5.01 -8.08 -0.22
C ILE A 152 -5.67 -9.18 -1.05
N ASP A 153 -6.91 -9.51 -0.72
CA ASP A 153 -7.71 -10.51 -1.43
C ASP A 153 -8.30 -9.98 -2.76
N PRO A 154 -8.91 -10.85 -3.60
CA PRO A 154 -9.51 -10.43 -4.86
C PRO A 154 -10.65 -9.41 -4.74
N ASP A 155 -11.27 -9.26 -3.57
CA ASP A 155 -12.31 -8.27 -3.29
C ASP A 155 -11.75 -6.91 -2.83
N GLY A 156 -10.43 -6.82 -2.65
CA GLY A 156 -9.74 -5.62 -2.21
C GLY A 156 -9.70 -5.45 -0.69
N LYS A 157 -9.90 -6.53 0.07
CA LYS A 157 -9.77 -6.52 1.53
C LYS A 157 -8.37 -6.96 1.97
N ILE A 158 -7.84 -6.32 2.98
CA ILE A 158 -6.62 -6.76 3.67
C ILE A 158 -6.96 -8.00 4.49
N VAL A 159 -6.30 -9.11 4.23
CA VAL A 159 -6.51 -10.38 4.92
C VAL A 159 -5.34 -10.77 5.80
N LYS A 160 -4.18 -10.16 5.62
CA LYS A 160 -3.02 -10.33 6.49
C LYS A 160 -2.10 -9.11 6.45
N VAL A 161 -1.51 -8.80 7.59
CA VAL A 161 -0.53 -7.71 7.75
C VAL A 161 0.71 -8.25 8.43
N TRP A 162 1.87 -7.95 7.87
CA TRP A 162 3.17 -8.19 8.50
C TRP A 162 3.86 -6.86 8.76
N THR A 163 4.36 -6.67 9.97
CA THR A 163 5.15 -5.52 10.36
C THR A 163 6.56 -5.95 10.74
N LYS A 164 7.55 -5.08 10.55
CA LYS A 164 8.96 -5.38 10.90
C LYS A 164 9.47 -6.67 10.24
N VAL A 165 9.17 -6.83 8.98
CA VAL A 165 9.47 -8.01 8.18
C VAL A 165 10.96 -8.35 8.16
N ASN A 166 11.29 -9.64 8.27
CA ASN A 166 12.64 -10.15 7.98
C ASN A 166 12.79 -10.41 6.48
N PRO A 167 13.60 -9.63 5.74
CA PRO A 167 13.72 -9.75 4.29
C PRO A 167 14.21 -11.11 3.79
N GLN A 168 14.89 -11.90 4.64
CA GLN A 168 15.47 -13.18 4.22
C GLN A 168 14.43 -14.29 4.01
N VAL A 169 13.33 -14.26 4.77
CA VAL A 169 12.31 -15.34 4.78
C VAL A 169 10.93 -14.85 4.34
N HIS A 170 10.78 -13.55 4.09
CA HIS A 170 9.46 -12.95 3.92
C HIS A 170 8.66 -13.51 2.74
N SER A 171 9.30 -13.78 1.60
CA SER A 171 8.60 -14.40 0.47
C SER A 171 8.01 -15.76 0.82
N ASP A 172 8.75 -16.58 1.58
CA ASP A 172 8.28 -17.88 2.03
C ASP A 172 7.09 -17.75 3.01
N ASP A 173 7.15 -16.78 3.95
CA ASP A 173 6.06 -16.49 4.90
C ASP A 173 4.78 -16.06 4.18
N VAL A 174 4.89 -15.22 3.15
CA VAL A 174 3.75 -14.77 2.35
C VAL A 174 3.16 -15.92 1.52
N LEU A 175 4.00 -16.74 0.88
CA LEU A 175 3.54 -17.92 0.12
C LEU A 175 2.82 -18.92 1.00
N ALA A 176 3.33 -19.21 2.21
CA ALA A 176 2.68 -20.08 3.17
C ALA A 176 1.28 -19.57 3.57
N ALA A 177 1.17 -18.26 3.84
CA ALA A 177 -0.11 -17.65 4.14
C ALA A 177 -1.11 -17.69 2.96
N LEU A 178 -0.64 -17.40 1.75
CA LEU A 178 -1.44 -17.51 0.52
C LEU A 178 -1.96 -18.94 0.32
N GLY A 179 -1.10 -19.94 0.47
CA GLY A 179 -1.47 -21.34 0.35
C GLY A 179 -2.58 -21.71 1.31
N GLN A 180 -2.47 -21.31 2.58
CA GLN A 180 -3.48 -21.55 3.61
C GLN A 180 -4.82 -20.86 3.27
N LEU A 181 -4.79 -19.57 2.88
CA LEU A 181 -5.99 -18.80 2.57
C LEU A 181 -6.71 -19.28 1.31
N GLN A 182 -5.97 -19.83 0.33
CA GLN A 182 -6.55 -20.40 -0.89
C GLN A 182 -6.91 -21.87 -0.77
N GLY A 183 -6.69 -22.50 0.39
CA GLY A 183 -6.92 -23.95 0.59
C GLY A 183 -5.99 -24.82 -0.26
N LYS A 184 -4.84 -24.30 -0.69
CA LYS A 184 -3.81 -25.00 -1.46
C LYS A 184 -2.61 -25.23 -0.54
N SER A 185 -2.13 -26.47 -0.46
CA SER A 185 -0.85 -26.76 0.20
C SER A 185 0.27 -26.06 -0.58
N ALA A 186 1.14 -25.35 0.14
CA ALA A 186 2.31 -24.69 -0.42
C ALA A 186 3.35 -25.71 -0.88
#